data_9fe6134644239c14e0e0364dd797dcb5
#
_entry.id   9fe6134644239c14e0e0364dd797dcb5
#
_cell.length_a   1.000
_cell.length_b   1.000
_cell.length_c   1.000
_cell.angle_alpha   90.00
_cell.angle_beta   90.00
_cell.angle_gamma   90.00
#
_symmetry.space_group_name_H-M   'P 1'
#
loop_
_entity.id
_entity.type
_entity.pdbx_description
1 polymer ?
#
loop_
_entity_poly.entity_id
_entity_poly.type
_entity_poly.pdbx_seq_one_letter_code
_entity_poly.pdbx_strand_id
1 'polypeptide(L)'
;MTKYNNILVVADPAQDNQPALSRAVHLVQHSQDVKITLFLAIYDFSYEMTSMLSADERQAMRRGVIMQREEWLKDIIRPYTDEGLNIEITVVWHNRPYEAVIAEVFANAHDLVVKATHDHDKIGSVIFTPTDWHLLRKCPCPVLMVKENKWPENGKIIACVNLAADSETHDQLNDAIVSEALAIGKALEAEVNLVNAYPATPVNITIELPEFDPASYTDAVRGHHLTSMKALRHKHGLPEEQTHVIEGLPEDVIPQVAEELDAELVILGTTGRTGLSAVFIGNTAEHTIDSLNCDLLALKPEGYLSPLSPQLK
;
A
#
# COMPACT_ATOMS: atom_id res chain seq x y z
N MET A 1 -1.08 -11.47 -15.91
CA MET A 1 0.27 -11.36 -15.38
C MET A 1 0.36 -10.05 -14.64
N THR A 2 0.78 -10.05 -13.40
CA THR A 2 1.10 -8.81 -12.68
C THR A 2 2.30 -8.13 -13.34
N LYS A 3 2.41 -6.81 -13.18
CA LYS A 3 3.55 -6.04 -13.73
C LYS A 3 4.79 -6.08 -12.83
N TYR A 4 4.67 -6.68 -11.64
CA TYR A 4 5.76 -6.75 -10.67
C TYR A 4 6.71 -7.90 -10.98
N ASN A 5 8.00 -7.58 -11.08
CA ASN A 5 9.05 -8.54 -11.41
C ASN A 5 10.12 -8.66 -10.32
N ASN A 6 10.19 -7.67 -9.40
CA ASN A 6 11.22 -7.63 -8.37
C ASN A 6 10.63 -7.14 -7.04
N ILE A 7 10.09 -8.07 -6.26
CA ILE A 7 9.29 -7.77 -5.06
C ILE A 7 10.17 -7.83 -3.81
N LEU A 8 10.07 -6.81 -2.96
CA LEU A 8 10.67 -6.79 -1.62
C LEU A 8 9.61 -7.13 -0.57
N VAL A 9 9.77 -8.24 0.11
CA VAL A 9 8.89 -8.68 1.21
C VAL A 9 9.58 -8.40 2.54
N VAL A 10 8.95 -7.61 3.40
CA VAL A 10 9.47 -7.30 4.73
C VAL A 10 9.04 -8.39 5.69
N ALA A 11 10.00 -9.15 6.20
CA ALA A 11 9.76 -10.22 7.18
C ALA A 11 9.41 -9.65 8.57
N ASP A 12 8.50 -10.34 9.25
CA ASP A 12 8.18 -10.09 10.65
C ASP A 12 9.08 -10.96 11.55
N PRO A 13 9.96 -10.36 12.38
CA PRO A 13 10.88 -11.13 13.24
C PRO A 13 10.18 -11.87 14.38
N ALA A 14 8.91 -11.60 14.65
CA ALA A 14 8.15 -12.15 15.77
C ALA A 14 7.33 -13.39 15.42
N GLN A 15 7.19 -13.72 14.12
CA GLN A 15 6.30 -14.78 13.65
C GLN A 15 7.00 -15.71 12.66
N ASP A 16 6.76 -17.02 12.78
CA ASP A 16 7.20 -18.01 11.77
C ASP A 16 6.28 -17.97 10.53
N ASN A 17 4.99 -17.71 10.74
CA ASN A 17 4.06 -17.45 9.65
C ASN A 17 4.29 -16.04 9.10
N GLN A 18 4.56 -15.95 7.80
CA GLN A 18 4.86 -14.69 7.11
C GLN A 18 3.73 -14.34 6.13
N PRO A 19 2.66 -13.64 6.58
CA PRO A 19 1.52 -13.30 5.72
C PRO A 19 1.93 -12.49 4.49
N ALA A 20 2.90 -11.57 4.65
CA ALA A 20 3.44 -10.79 3.54
C ALA A 20 4.08 -11.66 2.46
N LEU A 21 4.85 -12.69 2.85
CA LEU A 21 5.45 -13.62 1.89
C LEU A 21 4.39 -14.46 1.19
N SER A 22 3.45 -15.01 1.94
CA SER A 22 2.34 -15.79 1.38
C SER A 22 1.53 -14.97 0.38
N ARG A 23 1.28 -13.68 0.68
CA ARG A 23 0.57 -12.76 -0.21
C ARG A 23 1.37 -12.43 -1.46
N ALA A 24 2.67 -12.17 -1.33
CA ALA A 24 3.55 -11.93 -2.47
C ALA A 24 3.59 -13.14 -3.41
N VAL A 25 3.71 -14.35 -2.87
CA VAL A 25 3.68 -15.59 -3.66
C VAL A 25 2.34 -15.76 -4.36
N HIS A 26 1.21 -15.54 -3.66
CA HIS A 26 -0.12 -15.62 -4.25
C HIS A 26 -0.29 -14.61 -5.41
N LEU A 27 0.20 -13.38 -5.24
CA LEU A 27 0.12 -12.33 -6.27
C LEU A 27 0.85 -12.71 -7.56
N VAL A 28 1.92 -13.51 -7.47
CA VAL A 28 2.76 -13.87 -8.62
C VAL A 28 2.60 -15.32 -9.08
N GLN A 29 1.65 -16.09 -8.53
CA GLN A 29 1.46 -17.53 -8.81
C GLN A 29 1.32 -17.88 -10.31
N HIS A 30 0.82 -16.93 -11.12
CA HIS A 30 0.68 -17.10 -12.57
C HIS A 30 1.71 -16.29 -13.38
N SER A 31 2.74 -15.78 -12.73
CA SER A 31 3.81 -15.01 -13.35
C SER A 31 5.08 -15.84 -13.44
N GLN A 32 5.86 -15.65 -14.51
CA GLN A 32 7.16 -16.28 -14.67
C GLN A 32 8.27 -15.27 -14.41
N ASP A 33 9.43 -15.75 -13.97
CA ASP A 33 10.64 -14.93 -13.79
C ASP A 33 10.52 -13.78 -12.76
N VAL A 34 9.63 -13.92 -11.77
CA VAL A 34 9.54 -12.93 -10.68
C VAL A 34 10.58 -13.28 -9.61
N LYS A 35 11.33 -12.26 -9.20
CA LYS A 35 12.25 -12.32 -8.07
C LYS A 35 11.57 -11.78 -6.82
N ILE A 36 11.65 -12.53 -5.73
CA ILE A 36 11.21 -12.10 -4.40
C ILE A 36 12.45 -11.98 -3.50
N THR A 37 12.60 -10.89 -2.79
CA THR A 37 13.61 -10.75 -1.74
C THR A 37 12.91 -10.68 -0.39
N LEU A 38 13.11 -11.70 0.46
CA LEU A 38 12.63 -11.69 1.84
C LEU A 38 13.66 -10.92 2.70
N PHE A 39 13.28 -9.73 3.13
CA PHE A 39 14.14 -8.75 3.78
C PHE A 39 13.83 -8.61 5.26
N LEU A 40 14.86 -8.63 6.09
CA LEU A 40 14.75 -8.42 7.53
C LEU A 40 15.76 -7.37 8.01
N ALA A 41 15.26 -6.28 8.59
CA ALA A 41 16.07 -5.35 9.35
C ALA A 41 15.98 -5.69 10.83
N ILE A 42 17.13 -5.93 11.45
CA ILE A 42 17.25 -6.24 12.88
C ILE A 42 18.07 -5.17 13.59
N TYR A 43 17.70 -4.90 14.82
CA TYR A 43 18.48 -4.05 15.72
C TYR A 43 18.16 -4.38 17.17
N ASP A 44 19.21 -4.53 17.97
CA ASP A 44 19.08 -4.69 19.40
C ASP A 44 20.04 -3.73 20.11
N PHE A 45 19.47 -2.77 20.82
CA PHE A 45 20.21 -1.73 21.54
C PHE A 45 21.11 -2.30 22.63
N SER A 46 20.81 -3.47 23.18
CA SER A 46 21.64 -4.11 24.22
C SER A 46 23.06 -4.38 23.74
N TYR A 47 23.25 -4.64 22.44
CA TYR A 47 24.57 -4.84 21.83
C TYR A 47 25.40 -3.54 21.75
N GLU A 48 24.73 -2.37 21.76
CA GLU A 48 25.42 -1.07 21.80
C GLU A 48 25.84 -0.70 23.23
N MET A 49 25.08 -1.15 24.22
CA MET A 49 25.29 -0.83 25.63
C MET A 49 26.38 -1.66 26.32
N THR A 50 26.89 -2.68 25.64
CA THR A 50 27.97 -3.52 26.20
C THR A 50 29.32 -2.79 26.18
N SER A 51 29.50 -1.87 27.13
CA SER A 51 30.71 -1.05 27.27
C SER A 51 31.99 -1.86 27.57
N MET A 52 31.84 -3.13 27.98
CA MET A 52 32.95 -4.04 28.26
C MET A 52 33.48 -4.79 27.04
N LEU A 53 32.73 -4.78 25.91
CA LEU A 53 33.18 -5.45 24.71
C LEU A 53 33.93 -4.49 23.79
N SER A 54 34.99 -5.00 23.16
CA SER A 54 35.68 -4.32 22.07
C SER A 54 34.80 -4.15 20.85
N ALA A 55 35.20 -3.27 19.93
CA ALA A 55 34.46 -3.08 18.64
C ALA A 55 34.38 -4.38 17.85
N ASP A 56 35.45 -5.17 17.83
CA ASP A 56 35.52 -6.45 17.09
C ASP A 56 34.59 -7.50 17.68
N GLU A 57 34.52 -7.58 19.03
CA GLU A 57 33.60 -8.50 19.71
C GLU A 57 32.15 -8.13 19.44
N ARG A 58 31.77 -6.83 19.52
CA ARG A 58 30.43 -6.39 19.17
C ARG A 58 30.08 -6.71 17.70
N GLN A 59 31.03 -6.51 16.79
CA GLN A 59 30.82 -6.84 15.38
C GLN A 59 30.69 -8.36 15.15
N ALA A 60 31.46 -9.18 15.88
CA ALA A 60 31.34 -10.63 15.83
C ALA A 60 29.96 -11.10 16.34
N MET A 61 29.47 -10.52 17.44
CA MET A 61 28.13 -10.81 17.96
C MET A 61 27.03 -10.43 16.98
N ARG A 62 27.11 -9.22 16.37
CA ARG A 62 26.14 -8.80 15.34
C ARG A 62 26.12 -9.77 14.15
N ARG A 63 27.31 -10.19 13.65
CA ARG A 63 27.40 -11.20 12.58
C ARG A 63 26.75 -12.53 13.00
N GLY A 64 26.96 -12.96 14.23
CA GLY A 64 26.32 -14.18 14.74
C GLY A 64 24.79 -14.10 14.72
N VAL A 65 24.23 -12.97 15.15
CA VAL A 65 22.77 -12.76 15.11
C VAL A 65 22.24 -12.70 13.68
N ILE A 66 22.94 -12.01 12.77
CA ILE A 66 22.58 -11.96 11.35
C ILE A 66 22.55 -13.38 10.78
N MET A 67 23.60 -14.18 10.96
CA MET A 67 23.67 -15.56 10.47
C MET A 67 22.53 -16.43 11.04
N GLN A 68 22.21 -16.30 12.33
CA GLN A 68 21.09 -17.01 12.93
C GLN A 68 19.76 -16.65 12.26
N ARG A 69 19.53 -15.37 11.97
CA ARG A 69 18.31 -14.90 11.31
C ARG A 69 18.27 -15.31 9.83
N GLU A 70 19.40 -15.36 9.15
CA GLU A 70 19.50 -15.88 7.80
C GLU A 70 19.11 -17.37 7.74
N GLU A 71 19.58 -18.20 8.66
CA GLU A 71 19.19 -19.62 8.73
C GLU A 71 17.69 -19.79 9.01
N TRP A 72 17.14 -18.98 9.93
CA TRP A 72 15.71 -18.98 10.20
C TRP A 72 14.88 -18.59 8.95
N LEU A 73 15.28 -17.54 8.21
CA LEU A 73 14.60 -17.17 6.96
C LEU A 73 14.75 -18.23 5.87
N LYS A 74 15.89 -18.93 5.80
CA LYS A 74 16.07 -20.07 4.86
C LYS A 74 15.05 -21.17 5.12
N ASP A 75 14.80 -21.49 6.39
CA ASP A 75 13.80 -22.50 6.73
C ASP A 75 12.39 -22.05 6.32
N ILE A 76 12.06 -20.77 6.47
CA ILE A 76 10.79 -20.20 6.06
C ILE A 76 10.59 -20.26 4.53
N ILE A 77 11.60 -19.92 3.74
CA ILE A 77 11.46 -19.90 2.27
C ILE A 77 11.59 -21.27 1.63
N ARG A 78 12.12 -22.27 2.33
CA ARG A 78 12.39 -23.61 1.78
C ARG A 78 11.19 -24.23 1.04
N PRO A 79 9.96 -24.25 1.58
CA PRO A 79 8.83 -24.82 0.86
C PRO A 79 8.58 -24.17 -0.50
N TYR A 80 8.75 -22.86 -0.59
CA TYR A 80 8.53 -22.08 -1.82
C TYR A 80 9.67 -22.26 -2.83
N THR A 81 10.92 -22.33 -2.36
CA THR A 81 12.08 -22.55 -3.23
C THR A 81 12.13 -23.97 -3.76
N ASP A 82 11.67 -24.96 -2.99
CA ASP A 82 11.52 -26.35 -3.43
C ASP A 82 10.45 -26.49 -4.53
N GLU A 83 9.46 -25.60 -4.57
CA GLU A 83 8.47 -25.46 -5.64
C GLU A 83 8.98 -24.66 -6.86
N GLY A 84 10.22 -24.16 -6.79
CA GLY A 84 10.87 -23.46 -7.90
C GLY A 84 10.71 -21.94 -7.93
N LEU A 85 10.17 -21.32 -6.86
CA LEU A 85 10.12 -19.87 -6.78
C LEU A 85 11.51 -19.29 -6.54
N ASN A 86 11.80 -18.17 -7.21
CA ASN A 86 13.05 -17.43 -7.05
C ASN A 86 12.96 -16.48 -5.86
N ILE A 87 13.34 -16.98 -4.66
CA ILE A 87 13.32 -16.20 -3.42
C ILE A 87 14.73 -16.11 -2.87
N GLU A 88 15.21 -14.88 -2.69
CA GLU A 88 16.45 -14.56 -1.98
C GLU A 88 16.16 -13.99 -0.59
N ILE A 89 17.15 -14.05 0.31
CA ILE A 89 17.05 -13.48 1.64
C ILE A 89 18.09 -12.38 1.84
N THR A 90 17.71 -11.34 2.58
CA THR A 90 18.62 -10.26 2.98
C THR A 90 18.35 -9.90 4.44
N VAL A 91 19.37 -9.97 5.28
CA VAL A 91 19.30 -9.57 6.70
C VAL A 91 20.30 -8.46 6.94
N VAL A 92 19.82 -7.34 7.47
CA VAL A 92 20.67 -6.17 7.75
C VAL A 92 20.56 -5.73 9.20
N TRP A 93 21.65 -5.18 9.74
CA TRP A 93 21.67 -4.55 11.06
C TRP A 93 21.39 -3.07 10.91
N HIS A 94 20.18 -2.61 11.26
CA HIS A 94 19.79 -1.20 11.10
C HIS A 94 18.71 -0.81 12.12
N ASN A 95 18.92 0.33 12.82
CA ASN A 95 18.03 0.81 13.88
C ASN A 95 16.73 1.48 13.39
N ARG A 96 16.61 1.73 12.08
CA ARG A 96 15.41 2.30 11.45
C ARG A 96 14.98 1.39 10.30
N PRO A 97 14.10 0.42 10.55
CA PRO A 97 13.74 -0.58 9.54
C PRO A 97 13.24 0.03 8.23
N TYR A 98 12.42 1.09 8.27
CA TYR A 98 11.92 1.74 7.06
C TYR A 98 13.03 2.36 6.20
N GLU A 99 14.11 2.90 6.81
CA GLU A 99 15.24 3.44 6.04
C GLU A 99 16.01 2.31 5.35
N ALA A 100 16.19 1.19 6.04
CA ALA A 100 16.84 0.01 5.48
C ALA A 100 16.04 -0.58 4.31
N VAL A 101 14.71 -0.71 4.46
CA VAL A 101 13.82 -1.17 3.38
C VAL A 101 13.89 -0.25 2.16
N ILE A 102 13.79 1.07 2.35
CA ILE A 102 13.84 2.03 1.24
C ILE A 102 15.23 2.06 0.59
N ALA A 103 16.30 1.92 1.36
CA ALA A 103 17.66 1.80 0.81
C ALA A 103 17.81 0.55 -0.06
N GLU A 104 17.24 -0.58 0.36
CA GLU A 104 17.20 -1.83 -0.40
C GLU A 104 16.41 -1.67 -1.70
N VAL A 105 15.26 -0.96 -1.66
CA VAL A 105 14.47 -0.65 -2.85
C VAL A 105 15.30 0.11 -3.88
N PHE A 106 16.07 1.12 -3.46
CA PHE A 106 16.94 1.87 -4.37
C PHE A 106 18.12 1.07 -4.88
N ALA A 107 18.74 0.25 -4.02
CA ALA A 107 19.93 -0.52 -4.37
C ALA A 107 19.65 -1.60 -5.42
N ASN A 108 18.50 -2.24 -5.33
CA ASN A 108 18.14 -3.39 -6.15
C ASN A 108 16.94 -3.15 -7.07
N ALA A 109 16.45 -1.90 -7.17
CA ALA A 109 15.35 -1.50 -8.04
C ALA A 109 14.09 -2.36 -7.86
N HIS A 110 13.68 -2.58 -6.61
CA HIS A 110 12.42 -3.27 -6.33
C HIS A 110 11.23 -2.44 -6.81
N ASP A 111 10.24 -3.10 -7.39
CA ASP A 111 9.06 -2.50 -8.00
C ASP A 111 7.78 -2.62 -7.15
N LEU A 112 7.84 -3.40 -6.06
CA LEU A 112 6.80 -3.52 -5.04
C LEU A 112 7.43 -3.82 -3.68
N VAL A 113 6.94 -3.17 -2.62
CA VAL A 113 7.20 -3.55 -1.23
C VAL A 113 5.95 -4.20 -0.65
N VAL A 114 6.09 -5.37 -0.04
CA VAL A 114 4.99 -6.08 0.65
C VAL A 114 5.34 -6.21 2.13
N LYS A 115 4.45 -5.77 3.00
CA LYS A 115 4.63 -5.84 4.45
C LYS A 115 3.32 -6.19 5.15
N ALA A 116 3.38 -7.12 6.10
CA ALA A 116 2.23 -7.40 6.96
C ALA A 116 2.04 -6.29 8.02
N THR A 117 0.78 -5.98 8.30
CA THR A 117 0.38 -5.17 9.46
C THR A 117 0.21 -6.08 10.67
N HIS A 118 0.25 -5.52 11.88
CA HIS A 118 0.03 -6.28 13.10
C HIS A 118 -1.42 -6.15 13.55
N ASP A 119 -2.06 -7.29 13.83
CA ASP A 119 -3.32 -7.32 14.55
C ASP A 119 -3.07 -7.27 16.07
N HIS A 120 -3.82 -6.43 16.77
CA HIS A 120 -3.89 -6.51 18.23
C HIS A 120 -5.11 -7.35 18.65
N ASP A 121 -4.84 -8.50 19.25
CA ASP A 121 -5.80 -9.51 19.72
C ASP A 121 -6.97 -8.99 20.60
N LYS A 122 -7.00 -7.71 20.96
CA LYS A 122 -7.96 -7.22 21.97
C LYS A 122 -9.00 -6.20 21.50
N ILE A 123 -8.88 -5.61 20.31
CA ILE A 123 -9.76 -4.50 19.90
C ILE A 123 -10.33 -4.66 18.50
N GLY A 124 -9.93 -5.70 17.73
CA GLY A 124 -10.42 -5.90 16.34
C GLY A 124 -10.00 -4.79 15.37
N SER A 125 -9.04 -3.94 15.73
CA SER A 125 -8.51 -2.89 14.87
C SER A 125 -7.05 -3.17 14.49
N VAL A 126 -6.76 -3.00 13.21
CA VAL A 126 -5.38 -3.08 12.70
C VAL A 126 -4.61 -1.85 13.14
N ILE A 127 -3.43 -2.05 13.71
CA ILE A 127 -2.56 -0.94 14.11
C ILE A 127 -1.38 -0.84 13.14
N PHE A 128 -1.30 0.30 12.45
CA PHE A 128 -0.15 0.65 11.64
C PHE A 128 1.02 1.10 12.52
N THR A 129 2.16 0.46 12.34
CA THR A 129 3.39 0.83 13.05
C THR A 129 4.00 2.12 12.48
N PRO A 130 4.90 2.83 13.21
CA PRO A 130 5.64 3.94 12.63
C PRO A 130 6.39 3.56 11.33
N THR A 131 6.87 2.31 11.22
CA THR A 131 7.51 1.80 10.00
C THR A 131 6.54 1.77 8.82
N ASP A 132 5.30 1.33 9.01
CA ASP A 132 4.27 1.26 7.97
C ASP A 132 3.98 2.65 7.41
N TRP A 133 3.74 3.62 8.29
CA TRP A 133 3.52 5.01 7.91
C TRP A 133 4.71 5.63 7.16
N HIS A 134 5.93 5.31 7.59
CA HIS A 134 7.11 5.77 6.87
C HIS A 134 7.25 5.15 5.49
N LEU A 135 6.93 3.86 5.31
CA LEU A 135 6.92 3.20 4.01
C LEU A 135 5.86 3.81 3.11
N LEU A 136 4.62 3.92 3.59
CA LEU A 136 3.51 4.53 2.85
C LEU A 136 3.82 5.97 2.39
N ARG A 137 4.54 6.75 3.20
CA ARG A 137 4.91 8.14 2.86
C ARG A 137 6.13 8.26 1.97
N LYS A 138 7.16 7.43 2.18
CA LYS A 138 8.51 7.68 1.65
C LYS A 138 9.01 6.64 0.65
N CYS A 139 8.36 5.48 0.53
CA CYS A 139 8.79 4.46 -0.42
C CYS A 139 8.64 4.97 -1.86
N PRO A 140 9.65 4.78 -2.74
CA PRO A 140 9.58 5.25 -4.12
C PRO A 140 8.71 4.37 -5.04
N CYS A 141 8.44 3.13 -4.65
CA CYS A 141 7.57 2.19 -5.36
C CYS A 141 6.27 1.95 -4.61
N PRO A 142 5.28 1.28 -5.22
CA PRO A 142 4.07 0.82 -4.55
C PRO A 142 4.33 0.03 -3.28
N VAL A 143 3.43 0.18 -2.30
CA VAL A 143 3.51 -0.53 -1.02
C VAL A 143 2.21 -1.28 -0.77
N LEU A 144 2.29 -2.61 -0.67
CA LEU A 144 1.18 -3.48 -0.29
C LEU A 144 1.26 -3.78 1.21
N MET A 145 0.29 -3.27 1.96
CA MET A 145 0.09 -3.61 3.36
C MET A 145 -0.86 -4.79 3.46
N VAL A 146 -0.38 -5.89 4.02
CA VAL A 146 -1.08 -7.17 4.09
C VAL A 146 -1.69 -7.36 5.47
N LYS A 147 -2.96 -7.75 5.50
CA LYS A 147 -3.67 -8.23 6.67
C LYS A 147 -3.76 -9.76 6.67
N GLU A 148 -4.26 -10.34 7.74
CA GLU A 148 -4.30 -11.81 7.87
C GLU A 148 -5.40 -12.47 7.01
N ASN A 149 -6.21 -11.69 6.30
CA ASN A 149 -7.30 -12.20 5.46
C ASN A 149 -6.75 -12.99 4.26
N LYS A 150 -7.41 -14.10 3.94
CA LYS A 150 -7.14 -14.84 2.70
C LYS A 150 -7.90 -14.18 1.55
N TRP A 151 -7.29 -14.12 0.38
CA TRP A 151 -7.99 -13.74 -0.84
C TRP A 151 -8.68 -14.97 -1.43
N PRO A 152 -10.03 -15.00 -1.48
CA PRO A 152 -10.74 -16.07 -2.14
C PRO A 152 -10.61 -15.96 -3.66
N GLU A 153 -10.89 -17.04 -4.36
CA GLU A 153 -11.15 -16.98 -5.80
C GLU A 153 -12.37 -16.11 -6.08
N ASN A 154 -12.31 -15.30 -7.13
CA ASN A 154 -13.34 -14.32 -7.49
C ASN A 154 -13.60 -13.24 -6.41
N GLY A 155 -12.57 -12.86 -5.68
CA GLY A 155 -12.63 -11.77 -4.72
C GLY A 155 -12.90 -10.41 -5.36
N LYS A 156 -13.01 -9.36 -4.54
CA LYS A 156 -13.30 -8.00 -5.02
C LYS A 156 -12.17 -7.04 -4.69
N ILE A 157 -11.83 -6.22 -5.67
CA ILE A 157 -10.82 -5.16 -5.58
C ILE A 157 -11.51 -3.81 -5.71
N ILE A 158 -11.21 -2.89 -4.81
CA ILE A 158 -11.67 -1.51 -4.90
C ILE A 158 -10.53 -0.63 -5.39
N ALA A 159 -10.80 0.11 -6.48
CA ALA A 159 -9.95 1.16 -6.99
C ALA A 159 -10.52 2.52 -6.60
N CYS A 160 -9.85 3.22 -5.67
CA CYS A 160 -10.27 4.52 -5.16
C CYS A 160 -9.77 5.63 -6.08
N VAL A 161 -10.69 6.34 -6.73
CA VAL A 161 -10.37 7.42 -7.68
C VAL A 161 -10.85 8.77 -7.16
N ASN A 162 -10.09 9.82 -7.43
CA ASN A 162 -10.46 11.19 -7.10
C ASN A 162 -10.88 11.95 -8.37
N LEU A 163 -12.17 12.21 -8.51
CA LEU A 163 -12.76 12.88 -9.67
C LEU A 163 -13.10 14.37 -9.41
N ALA A 164 -12.71 14.90 -8.24
CA ALA A 164 -13.00 16.28 -7.84
C ALA A 164 -12.05 17.31 -8.46
N ALA A 165 -10.90 16.90 -8.96
CA ALA A 165 -9.84 17.80 -9.41
C ALA A 165 -9.59 17.68 -10.91
N ASP A 166 -9.77 18.79 -11.61
CA ASP A 166 -9.31 18.93 -12.99
C ASP A 166 -7.79 19.19 -13.00
N SER A 167 -6.99 18.14 -12.80
CA SER A 167 -5.54 18.24 -12.92
C SER A 167 -4.98 16.99 -13.60
N GLU A 168 -4.09 17.20 -14.55
CA GLU A 168 -3.44 16.12 -15.30
C GLU A 168 -2.75 15.08 -14.38
N THR A 169 -2.18 15.53 -13.27
CA THR A 169 -1.54 14.63 -12.29
C THR A 169 -2.56 13.71 -11.60
N HIS A 170 -3.77 14.19 -11.31
CA HIS A 170 -4.81 13.37 -10.70
C HIS A 170 -5.37 12.37 -11.72
N ASP A 171 -5.55 12.79 -12.97
CA ASP A 171 -6.02 11.92 -14.04
C ASP A 171 -5.04 10.78 -14.30
N GLN A 172 -3.73 11.08 -14.36
CA GLN A 172 -2.68 10.09 -14.50
C GLN A 172 -2.66 9.09 -13.32
N LEU A 173 -2.84 9.59 -12.09
CA LEU A 173 -2.90 8.71 -10.91
C LEU A 173 -4.17 7.86 -10.90
N ASN A 174 -5.33 8.41 -11.25
CA ASN A 174 -6.57 7.64 -11.40
C ASN A 174 -6.40 6.53 -12.43
N ASP A 175 -5.84 6.84 -13.60
CA ASP A 175 -5.54 5.85 -14.64
C ASP A 175 -4.58 4.77 -14.15
N ALA A 176 -3.54 5.13 -13.39
CA ALA A 176 -2.60 4.19 -12.81
C ALA A 176 -3.30 3.26 -11.79
N ILE A 177 -4.16 3.81 -10.93
CA ILE A 177 -4.93 3.05 -9.93
C ILE A 177 -5.85 2.04 -10.62
N VAL A 178 -6.62 2.47 -11.63
CA VAL A 178 -7.56 1.59 -12.34
C VAL A 178 -6.81 0.52 -13.14
N SER A 179 -5.72 0.90 -13.82
CA SER A 179 -4.90 -0.04 -14.58
C SER A 179 -4.27 -1.10 -13.68
N GLU A 180 -3.82 -0.70 -12.48
CA GLU A 180 -3.28 -1.61 -11.47
C GLU A 180 -4.35 -2.59 -10.98
N ALA A 181 -5.53 -2.07 -10.62
CA ALA A 181 -6.64 -2.89 -10.17
C ALA A 181 -7.03 -3.93 -11.22
N LEU A 182 -7.12 -3.54 -12.49
CA LEU A 182 -7.43 -4.45 -13.59
C LEU A 182 -6.33 -5.49 -13.82
N ALA A 183 -5.05 -5.12 -13.68
CA ALA A 183 -3.93 -6.05 -13.83
C ALA A 183 -3.94 -7.12 -12.72
N ILE A 184 -4.15 -6.70 -11.47
CA ILE A 184 -4.27 -7.61 -10.33
C ILE A 184 -5.56 -8.43 -10.44
N GLY A 185 -6.70 -7.80 -10.75
CA GLY A 185 -7.98 -8.47 -10.93
C GLY A 185 -7.92 -9.57 -11.99
N LYS A 186 -7.27 -9.30 -13.12
CA LYS A 186 -7.05 -10.31 -14.16
C LYS A 186 -6.15 -11.46 -13.70
N ALA A 187 -5.11 -11.17 -12.91
CA ALA A 187 -4.18 -12.20 -12.42
C ALA A 187 -4.82 -13.11 -11.36
N LEU A 188 -5.77 -12.60 -10.59
CA LEU A 188 -6.41 -13.28 -9.46
C LEU A 188 -7.89 -13.64 -9.73
N GLU A 189 -8.38 -13.41 -10.96
CA GLU A 189 -9.79 -13.61 -11.34
C GLU A 189 -10.76 -12.83 -10.45
N ALA A 190 -10.31 -11.66 -9.94
CA ALA A 190 -11.08 -10.82 -9.04
C ALA A 190 -11.86 -9.73 -9.77
N GLU A 191 -13.04 -9.39 -9.24
CA GLU A 191 -13.88 -8.30 -9.75
C GLU A 191 -13.32 -6.94 -9.31
N VAL A 192 -13.25 -5.98 -10.24
CA VAL A 192 -12.75 -4.62 -9.95
C VAL A 192 -13.90 -3.63 -9.85
N ASN A 193 -13.98 -2.92 -8.73
CA ASN A 193 -14.97 -1.90 -8.44
C ASN A 193 -14.30 -0.53 -8.32
N LEU A 194 -14.81 0.50 -9.01
CA LEU A 194 -14.36 1.88 -8.88
C LEU A 194 -15.16 2.59 -7.80
N VAL A 195 -14.49 3.26 -6.89
CA VAL A 195 -15.11 4.05 -5.82
C VAL A 195 -14.64 5.49 -5.88
N ASN A 196 -15.60 6.42 -5.95
CA ASN A 196 -15.36 7.85 -5.79
C ASN A 196 -16.26 8.40 -4.70
N ALA A 197 -15.68 9.06 -3.71
CA ALA A 197 -16.39 9.84 -2.71
C ALA A 197 -16.31 11.34 -3.03
N TYR A 198 -17.40 12.05 -2.84
CA TYR A 198 -17.41 13.52 -2.99
C TYR A 198 -18.09 14.18 -1.78
N PRO A 199 -17.58 15.33 -1.29
CA PRO A 199 -18.07 15.95 -0.10
C PRO A 199 -19.50 16.51 -0.29
N ALA A 200 -20.30 16.44 0.78
CA ALA A 200 -21.60 17.12 0.84
C ALA A 200 -21.44 18.64 0.72
N THR A 201 -22.49 19.30 0.25
CA THR A 201 -22.53 20.77 0.17
C THR A 201 -22.38 21.36 1.58
N PRO A 202 -21.42 22.26 1.83
CA PRO A 202 -21.25 22.87 3.14
C PRO A 202 -22.49 23.66 3.55
N VAL A 203 -23.07 23.34 4.71
CA VAL A 203 -24.31 23.97 5.23
C VAL A 203 -24.13 25.49 5.41
N ASN A 204 -22.92 25.96 5.72
CA ASN A 204 -22.65 27.38 5.99
C ASN A 204 -22.70 28.27 4.74
N ILE A 205 -22.57 27.73 3.53
CA ILE A 205 -22.63 28.53 2.29
C ILE A 205 -23.99 29.20 2.13
N THR A 206 -25.06 28.53 2.53
CA THR A 206 -26.44 29.09 2.46
C THR A 206 -26.62 30.33 3.36
N ILE A 207 -25.88 30.41 4.46
CA ILE A 207 -25.93 31.55 5.40
C ILE A 207 -25.15 32.76 4.86
N GLU A 208 -24.01 32.48 4.19
CA GLU A 208 -23.11 33.52 3.67
C GLU A 208 -23.59 34.09 2.32
N LEU A 209 -24.31 33.31 1.53
CA LEU A 209 -24.79 33.64 0.19
C LEU A 209 -26.31 33.37 0.09
N PRO A 210 -27.18 34.35 0.44
CA PRO A 210 -28.63 34.15 0.44
C PRO A 210 -29.26 33.78 -0.91
N GLU A 211 -28.60 34.10 -2.02
CA GLU A 211 -29.05 33.75 -3.38
C GLU A 211 -28.53 32.37 -3.85
N PHE A 212 -27.74 31.66 -3.03
CA PHE A 212 -27.20 30.35 -3.35
C PHE A 212 -28.29 29.29 -3.22
N ASP A 213 -28.49 28.52 -4.29
CA ASP A 213 -29.37 27.35 -4.28
C ASP A 213 -28.56 26.06 -3.99
N PRO A 214 -28.63 25.55 -2.76
CA PRO A 214 -27.88 24.34 -2.37
C PRO A 214 -28.26 23.10 -3.18
N ALA A 215 -29.52 22.99 -3.58
CA ALA A 215 -30.00 21.81 -4.32
C ALA A 215 -29.39 21.77 -5.71
N SER A 216 -29.47 22.88 -6.45
CA SER A 216 -28.85 22.99 -7.78
C SER A 216 -27.34 22.77 -7.75
N TYR A 217 -26.66 23.24 -6.68
CA TYR A 217 -25.22 23.03 -6.52
C TYR A 217 -24.90 21.56 -6.25
N THR A 218 -25.63 20.91 -5.35
CA THR A 218 -25.45 19.48 -5.05
C THR A 218 -25.66 18.63 -6.30
N ASP A 219 -26.72 18.92 -7.08
CA ASP A 219 -27.00 18.22 -8.33
C ASP A 219 -25.88 18.44 -9.36
N ALA A 220 -25.35 19.64 -9.47
CA ALA A 220 -24.23 19.96 -10.36
C ALA A 220 -22.94 19.20 -9.97
N VAL A 221 -22.59 19.18 -8.67
CA VAL A 221 -21.44 18.43 -8.16
C VAL A 221 -21.61 16.95 -8.44
N ARG A 222 -22.75 16.36 -8.07
CA ARG A 222 -23.06 14.97 -8.35
C ARG A 222 -22.98 14.64 -9.83
N GLY A 223 -23.56 15.50 -10.67
CA GLY A 223 -23.54 15.35 -12.12
C GLY A 223 -22.13 15.36 -12.70
N HIS A 224 -21.24 16.22 -12.17
CA HIS A 224 -19.83 16.25 -12.54
C HIS A 224 -19.14 14.91 -12.21
N HIS A 225 -19.26 14.42 -10.96
CA HIS A 225 -18.64 13.16 -10.55
C HIS A 225 -19.17 11.95 -11.33
N LEU A 226 -20.49 11.87 -11.60
CA LEU A 226 -21.07 10.82 -12.42
C LEU A 226 -20.56 10.86 -13.87
N THR A 227 -20.42 12.06 -14.46
CA THR A 227 -19.90 12.23 -15.81
C THR A 227 -18.44 11.83 -15.90
N SER A 228 -17.62 12.25 -14.96
CA SER A 228 -16.19 11.90 -14.87
C SER A 228 -16.00 10.41 -14.63
N MET A 229 -16.81 9.79 -13.75
CA MET A 229 -16.80 8.33 -13.54
C MET A 229 -17.18 7.57 -14.82
N LYS A 230 -18.22 8.05 -15.53
CA LYS A 230 -18.61 7.46 -16.80
C LYS A 230 -17.48 7.50 -17.83
N ALA A 231 -16.78 8.63 -17.93
CA ALA A 231 -15.63 8.76 -18.84
C ALA A 231 -14.50 7.79 -18.48
N LEU A 232 -14.15 7.71 -17.18
CA LEU A 232 -13.10 6.83 -16.68
C LEU A 232 -13.44 5.35 -16.91
N ARG A 233 -14.66 4.91 -16.54
CA ARG A 233 -15.06 3.52 -16.72
C ARG A 233 -15.09 3.11 -18.20
N HIS A 234 -15.54 3.99 -19.10
CA HIS A 234 -15.52 3.73 -20.54
C HIS A 234 -14.10 3.58 -21.08
N LYS A 235 -13.18 4.43 -20.62
CA LYS A 235 -11.76 4.35 -20.99
C LYS A 235 -11.15 3.00 -20.67
N HIS A 236 -11.52 2.42 -19.52
CA HIS A 236 -10.98 1.15 -19.01
C HIS A 236 -11.87 -0.06 -19.27
N GLY A 237 -13.02 0.10 -19.94
CA GLY A 237 -13.92 -1.00 -20.31
C GLY A 237 -14.68 -1.62 -19.14
N LEU A 238 -14.91 -0.86 -18.06
CA LEU A 238 -15.64 -1.32 -16.88
C LEU A 238 -17.16 -1.09 -17.04
N PRO A 239 -18.01 -2.03 -16.55
CA PRO A 239 -19.46 -1.88 -16.57
C PRO A 239 -19.93 -0.88 -15.49
N GLU A 240 -21.17 -0.44 -15.60
CA GLU A 240 -21.74 0.57 -14.69
C GLU A 240 -21.95 0.04 -13.28
N GLU A 241 -22.30 -1.21 -13.18
CA GLU A 241 -22.57 -1.91 -11.91
C GLU A 241 -21.34 -1.99 -11.00
N GLN A 242 -20.14 -1.85 -11.57
CA GLN A 242 -18.87 -1.84 -10.86
C GLN A 242 -18.38 -0.42 -10.54
N THR A 243 -19.31 0.58 -10.50
CA THR A 243 -18.93 1.96 -10.20
C THR A 243 -19.79 2.55 -9.10
N HIS A 244 -19.14 3.15 -8.10
CA HIS A 244 -19.75 3.69 -6.89
C HIS A 244 -19.37 5.17 -6.76
N VAL A 245 -20.34 6.08 -6.94
CA VAL A 245 -20.17 7.53 -6.76
C VAL A 245 -21.05 7.95 -5.60
N ILE A 246 -20.44 8.18 -4.44
CA ILE A 246 -21.13 8.31 -3.17
C ILE A 246 -20.81 9.66 -2.52
N GLU A 247 -21.86 10.34 -2.02
CA GLU A 247 -21.71 11.54 -1.22
C GLU A 247 -21.23 11.19 0.19
N GLY A 248 -20.16 11.82 0.61
CA GLY A 248 -19.53 11.61 1.92
C GLY A 248 -18.04 11.88 1.92
N LEU A 249 -17.42 11.78 3.08
CA LEU A 249 -15.98 11.89 3.19
C LEU A 249 -15.32 10.55 2.75
N PRO A 250 -14.23 10.57 2.00
CA PRO A 250 -13.56 9.34 1.56
C PRO A 250 -13.19 8.41 2.73
N GLU A 251 -12.82 8.96 3.89
CA GLU A 251 -12.48 8.21 5.10
C GLU A 251 -13.66 7.42 5.70
N ASP A 252 -14.89 7.79 5.37
CA ASP A 252 -16.11 7.08 5.80
C ASP A 252 -16.62 6.18 4.67
N VAL A 253 -16.66 6.69 3.44
CA VAL A 253 -17.23 6.00 2.28
C VAL A 253 -16.41 4.80 1.85
N ILE A 254 -15.06 4.93 1.77
CA ILE A 254 -14.22 3.85 1.25
C ILE A 254 -14.25 2.62 2.17
N PRO A 255 -14.08 2.74 3.50
CA PRO A 255 -14.21 1.58 4.39
C PRO A 255 -15.61 0.96 4.37
N GLN A 256 -16.67 1.79 4.32
CA GLN A 256 -18.05 1.30 4.22
C GLN A 256 -18.25 0.46 2.95
N VAL A 257 -17.83 0.95 1.79
CA VAL A 257 -17.97 0.21 0.52
C VAL A 257 -17.09 -1.05 0.54
N ALA A 258 -15.91 -1.00 1.16
CA ALA A 258 -15.05 -2.16 1.29
C ALA A 258 -15.72 -3.27 2.13
N GLU A 259 -16.42 -2.90 3.21
CA GLU A 259 -17.17 -3.82 4.03
C GLU A 259 -18.44 -4.36 3.30
N GLU A 260 -19.22 -3.48 2.66
CA GLU A 260 -20.43 -3.87 1.91
C GLU A 260 -20.13 -4.83 0.75
N LEU A 261 -18.99 -4.65 0.09
CA LEU A 261 -18.55 -5.53 -1.00
C LEU A 261 -17.78 -6.75 -0.52
N ASP A 262 -17.40 -6.84 0.75
CA ASP A 262 -16.46 -7.84 1.28
C ASP A 262 -15.16 -7.84 0.46
N ALA A 263 -14.56 -6.66 0.31
CA ALA A 263 -13.41 -6.47 -0.55
C ALA A 263 -12.11 -6.96 0.11
N GLU A 264 -11.27 -7.65 -0.66
CA GLU A 264 -9.98 -8.16 -0.21
C GLU A 264 -8.85 -7.15 -0.35
N LEU A 265 -8.97 -6.23 -1.31
CA LEU A 265 -7.94 -5.25 -1.62
C LEU A 265 -8.55 -3.90 -1.95
N VAL A 266 -8.05 -2.88 -1.29
CA VAL A 266 -8.27 -1.47 -1.65
C VAL A 266 -7.00 -0.90 -2.27
N ILE A 267 -7.12 -0.27 -3.43
CA ILE A 267 -6.04 0.42 -4.11
C ILE A 267 -6.30 1.91 -4.08
N LEU A 268 -5.37 2.69 -3.54
CA LEU A 268 -5.49 4.14 -3.48
C LEU A 268 -4.17 4.85 -3.82
N GLY A 269 -4.28 6.10 -4.22
CA GLY A 269 -3.16 6.98 -4.43
C GLY A 269 -2.77 7.73 -3.16
N THR A 270 -1.48 7.81 -2.90
CA THR A 270 -0.94 8.62 -1.81
C THR A 270 -0.36 9.91 -2.38
N THR A 271 -1.23 10.85 -2.76
CA THR A 271 -0.78 12.18 -3.20
C THR A 271 -0.57 13.10 -2.00
N GLY A 272 0.67 13.59 -1.84
CA GLY A 272 0.87 14.85 -1.14
C GLY A 272 0.31 15.99 -2.00
N ARG A 273 -0.35 16.99 -1.40
CA ARG A 273 -0.70 18.22 -2.10
C ARG A 273 0.55 18.80 -2.74
N THR A 274 0.45 19.11 -4.04
CA THR A 274 1.53 19.74 -4.81
C THR A 274 2.07 20.97 -4.09
N GLY A 275 3.38 20.99 -3.76
CA GLY A 275 4.09 22.18 -3.28
C GLY A 275 4.65 22.14 -1.85
N LEU A 276 4.27 21.20 -1.00
CA LEU A 276 4.84 21.07 0.35
C LEU A 276 5.25 19.60 0.59
N SER A 277 6.55 19.39 0.54
CA SER A 277 7.29 18.17 0.92
C SER A 277 6.60 16.82 0.71
N ALA A 278 7.20 15.97 -0.07
CA ALA A 278 6.89 14.56 -0.35
C ALA A 278 6.71 13.63 0.88
N VAL A 279 6.42 14.18 2.05
CA VAL A 279 6.40 13.50 3.36
C VAL A 279 4.97 13.25 3.86
N PHE A 280 3.94 13.85 3.23
CA PHE A 280 2.56 13.74 3.73
C PHE A 280 1.70 12.82 2.84
N ILE A 281 1.17 11.76 3.41
CA ILE A 281 -0.12 11.19 3.00
C ILE A 281 -1.16 12.20 3.47
N GLY A 282 -2.15 12.56 2.64
CA GLY A 282 -3.20 13.48 3.11
C GLY A 282 -3.96 12.87 4.30
N ASN A 283 -4.42 13.72 5.23
CA ASN A 283 -5.18 13.26 6.42
C ASN A 283 -6.30 12.29 6.06
N THR A 284 -7.03 12.55 4.98
CA THR A 284 -8.09 11.68 4.44
C THR A 284 -7.58 10.27 4.16
N ALA A 285 -6.44 10.14 3.47
CA ALA A 285 -5.88 8.82 3.18
C ALA A 285 -5.39 8.12 4.45
N GLU A 286 -4.83 8.84 5.43
CA GLU A 286 -4.43 8.26 6.72
C GLU A 286 -5.64 7.69 7.47
N HIS A 287 -6.73 8.45 7.59
CA HIS A 287 -7.95 7.99 8.25
C HIS A 287 -8.62 6.82 7.52
N THR A 288 -8.66 6.87 6.18
CA THR A 288 -9.16 5.75 5.37
C THR A 288 -8.37 4.48 5.64
N ILE A 289 -7.02 4.57 5.63
CA ILE A 289 -6.11 3.44 5.82
C ILE A 289 -6.31 2.78 7.19
N ASP A 290 -6.44 3.59 8.26
CA ASP A 290 -6.65 3.08 9.62
C ASP A 290 -8.00 2.34 9.78
N SER A 291 -9.00 2.71 8.98
CA SER A 291 -10.37 2.16 9.07
C SER A 291 -10.60 0.93 8.18
N LEU A 292 -9.66 0.59 7.30
CA LEU A 292 -9.80 -0.57 6.41
C LEU A 292 -9.58 -1.88 7.16
N ASN A 293 -10.36 -2.92 6.82
CA ASN A 293 -10.23 -4.29 7.32
C ASN A 293 -9.67 -5.28 6.28
N CYS A 294 -9.30 -4.80 5.08
CA CYS A 294 -8.72 -5.58 3.99
C CYS A 294 -7.31 -5.10 3.64
N ASP A 295 -6.63 -5.79 2.74
CA ASP A 295 -5.32 -5.39 2.25
C ASP A 295 -5.38 -4.03 1.57
N LEU A 296 -4.26 -3.31 1.59
CA LEU A 296 -4.12 -1.99 1.01
C LEU A 296 -2.92 -1.91 0.08
N LEU A 297 -3.15 -1.53 -1.18
CA LEU A 297 -2.08 -1.15 -2.11
C LEU A 297 -2.05 0.36 -2.28
N ALA A 298 -0.97 0.97 -1.84
CA ALA A 298 -0.74 2.41 -1.94
C ALA A 298 0.16 2.73 -3.13
N LEU A 299 -0.36 3.50 -4.09
CA LEU A 299 0.36 3.94 -5.28
C LEU A 299 0.91 5.36 -5.12
N LYS A 300 2.04 5.63 -5.77
CA LYS A 300 2.62 6.96 -5.89
C LYS A 300 2.30 7.56 -7.27
N PRO A 301 2.11 8.90 -7.34
CA PRO A 301 2.02 9.55 -8.63
C PRO A 301 3.32 9.38 -9.42
N GLU A 302 3.21 9.43 -10.75
CA GLU A 302 4.38 9.41 -11.63
C GLU A 302 5.32 10.57 -11.30
N GLY A 303 6.63 10.31 -11.31
CA GLY A 303 7.65 11.30 -10.96
C GLY A 303 7.81 11.56 -9.45
N TYR A 304 7.19 10.76 -8.59
CA TYR A 304 7.39 10.90 -7.14
C TYR A 304 8.86 10.71 -6.76
N LEU A 305 9.41 11.69 -6.04
CA LEU A 305 10.77 11.65 -5.51
C LEU A 305 10.75 11.36 -4.01
N SER A 306 11.28 10.21 -3.62
CA SER A 306 11.44 9.87 -2.21
C SER A 306 12.41 10.83 -1.52
N PRO A 307 12.07 11.34 -0.31
CA PRO A 307 12.99 12.17 0.48
C PRO A 307 14.24 11.39 0.96
N LEU A 308 14.25 10.08 0.81
CA LEU A 308 15.38 9.20 1.13
C LEU A 308 16.17 8.80 -0.11
N SER A 309 15.88 9.41 -1.27
CA SER A 309 16.63 9.15 -2.50
C SER A 309 18.12 9.45 -2.31
N PRO A 310 19.03 8.54 -2.73
CA PRO A 310 20.47 8.80 -2.71
C PRO A 310 20.89 10.05 -3.50
N GLN A 311 20.05 10.49 -4.45
CA GLN A 311 20.31 11.69 -5.27
C GLN A 311 20.04 13.00 -4.53
N LEU A 312 19.39 12.96 -3.37
CA LEU A 312 19.09 14.15 -2.54
C LEU A 312 20.06 14.29 -1.36
N LYS A 313 21.03 13.40 -1.22
CA LYS A 313 22.14 13.46 -0.26
C LYS A 313 23.41 13.89 -0.99
#